data_3baae122e2f29494140763b94f1a9adf
#
_entry.id   3baae122e2f29494140763b94f1a9adf
#
_cell.length_a   1.000
_cell.length_b   1.000
_cell.length_c   1.000
_cell.angle_alpha   90.00
_cell.angle_beta   90.00
_cell.angle_gamma   90.00
#
_symmetry.space_group_name_H-M   'P 1'
#
loop_
_entity.id
_entity.type
_entity.pdbx_description
1 polymer ?
#
loop_
_entity_poly.entity_id
_entity_poly.type
_entity_poly.pdbx_seq_one_letter_code
_entity_poly.pdbx_strand_id
1 'polypeptide(L)'
;MESKFEFAKELVKKAGQYILDHMQEDLQVETKTSPTDLVTRLDKEVQELLVSEILSRYPEDKICAEEGCLRASVQEGKVWVIDPIDGTNNFVAQQEDFAVMMAYFENGQGQFGLIYDVVKGDCYHGGGAFPVCLNDKPLAPFKAKPLGDFLIAGNSGMLETNEWGLADLSRAVLGVRVYGSAAISFAKILSGRLLTYVTYLQPWDYAAASILGESLGYRVVTLSGETPDFQTRQPVMMVPLEMQEEIQSYIYERKRT
;
A
#
# COMPACT_ATOMS: atom_id res chain seq x y z
N MET A 1 6.57 -16.45 -15.03
CA MET A 1 6.25 -15.71 -13.80
C MET A 1 7.49 -15.36 -12.99
N GLU A 2 8.34 -16.32 -12.65
CA GLU A 2 9.56 -16.09 -11.85
C GLU A 2 10.46 -14.97 -12.37
N SER A 3 10.73 -14.91 -13.68
CA SER A 3 11.55 -13.86 -14.28
C SER A 3 10.93 -12.44 -14.14
N LYS A 4 9.60 -12.31 -14.09
CA LYS A 4 8.92 -11.03 -13.83
C LYS A 4 9.03 -10.65 -12.36
N PHE A 5 8.93 -11.61 -11.46
CA PHE A 5 9.05 -11.37 -10.02
C PHE A 5 10.46 -10.92 -9.64
N GLU A 6 11.50 -11.61 -10.14
CA GLU A 6 12.89 -11.21 -9.90
C GLU A 6 13.19 -9.82 -10.53
N PHE A 7 12.71 -9.58 -11.75
CA PHE A 7 12.81 -8.27 -12.38
C PHE A 7 12.16 -7.17 -11.52
N ALA A 8 10.97 -7.42 -10.97
CA ALA A 8 10.29 -6.45 -10.11
C ALA A 8 11.08 -6.12 -8.85
N LYS A 9 11.72 -7.12 -8.22
CA LYS A 9 12.56 -6.93 -7.04
C LYS A 9 13.80 -6.07 -7.32
N GLU A 10 14.43 -6.28 -8.47
CA GLU A 10 15.54 -5.45 -8.91
C GLU A 10 15.07 -4.02 -9.24
N LEU A 11 13.92 -3.90 -9.90
CA LEU A 11 13.39 -2.62 -10.35
C LEU A 11 12.96 -1.71 -9.20
N VAL A 12 12.29 -2.22 -8.15
CA VAL A 12 11.93 -1.39 -6.99
C VAL A 12 13.17 -0.91 -6.23
N LYS A 13 14.24 -1.73 -6.16
CA LYS A 13 15.51 -1.33 -5.55
C LYS A 13 16.21 -0.27 -6.38
N LYS A 14 16.19 -0.40 -7.73
CA LYS A 14 16.72 0.61 -8.64
C LYS A 14 15.98 1.94 -8.49
N ALA A 15 14.66 1.91 -8.40
CA ALA A 15 13.82 3.08 -8.16
C ALA A 15 14.15 3.75 -6.81
N GLY A 16 14.24 2.96 -5.73
CA GLY A 16 14.62 3.47 -4.41
C GLY A 16 16.02 4.06 -4.38
N GLN A 17 16.99 3.45 -5.07
CA GLN A 17 18.34 4.03 -5.17
C GLN A 17 18.32 5.36 -5.93
N TYR A 18 17.53 5.45 -7.01
CA TYR A 18 17.34 6.71 -7.73
C TYR A 18 16.79 7.81 -6.82
N ILE A 19 15.79 7.48 -5.97
CA ILE A 19 15.25 8.44 -5.00
C ILE A 19 16.34 8.90 -4.03
N LEU A 20 17.09 7.97 -3.43
CA LEU A 20 18.16 8.30 -2.46
C LEU A 20 19.25 9.19 -3.06
N ASP A 21 19.60 8.97 -4.32
CA ASP A 21 20.65 9.73 -5.02
C ASP A 21 20.20 11.17 -5.32
N HIS A 22 18.88 11.42 -5.45
CA HIS A 22 18.34 12.72 -5.91
C HIS A 22 17.45 13.45 -4.87
N MET A 23 17.11 12.82 -3.74
CA MET A 23 16.18 13.39 -2.75
C MET A 23 16.70 14.63 -2.03
N GLN A 24 18.00 14.95 -2.15
CA GLN A 24 18.59 16.17 -1.59
C GLN A 24 18.61 17.34 -2.60
N GLU A 25 18.20 17.11 -3.82
CA GLU A 25 18.08 18.14 -4.85
C GLU A 25 16.77 18.94 -4.69
N ASP A 26 16.58 19.95 -5.56
CA ASP A 26 15.29 20.67 -5.62
C ASP A 26 14.14 19.72 -6.06
N LEU A 27 13.25 19.43 -5.15
CA LEU A 27 12.13 18.51 -5.36
C LEU A 27 11.04 19.07 -6.26
N GLN A 28 11.00 20.39 -6.48
CA GLN A 28 9.95 21.05 -7.28
C GLN A 28 8.54 20.61 -6.85
N VAL A 29 8.22 20.84 -5.58
CA VAL A 29 6.96 20.39 -4.97
C VAL A 29 5.78 21.14 -5.56
N GLU A 30 4.81 20.40 -6.09
CA GLU A 30 3.53 20.91 -6.61
C GLU A 30 2.36 20.35 -5.79
N THR A 31 1.21 21.01 -5.85
CA THR A 31 -0.04 20.50 -5.27
C THR A 31 -0.94 19.93 -6.37
N LYS A 32 -1.53 18.74 -6.14
CA LYS A 32 -2.47 18.09 -7.08
C LYS A 32 -3.89 18.63 -6.90
N THR A 33 -4.61 18.11 -5.92
CA THR A 33 -6.06 18.41 -5.72
C THR A 33 -6.34 19.22 -4.47
N SER A 34 -5.45 19.22 -3.50
CA SER A 34 -5.56 19.97 -2.24
C SER A 34 -4.18 20.40 -1.73
N PRO A 35 -4.09 21.35 -0.78
CA PRO A 35 -2.81 21.78 -0.21
C PRO A 35 -1.96 20.67 0.43
N THR A 36 -2.58 19.55 0.79
CA THR A 36 -1.92 18.38 1.39
C THR A 36 -1.77 17.21 0.41
N ASP A 37 -2.18 17.38 -0.84
CA ASP A 37 -2.02 16.38 -1.90
C ASP A 37 -0.85 16.82 -2.79
N LEU A 38 0.34 16.37 -2.42
CA LEU A 38 1.60 16.81 -3.01
C LEU A 38 2.07 15.85 -4.10
N VAL A 39 2.85 16.39 -5.03
CA VAL A 39 3.67 15.66 -5.99
C VAL A 39 5.01 16.36 -6.14
N THR A 40 6.06 15.60 -6.32
CA THR A 40 7.39 16.12 -6.58
C THR A 40 7.88 15.76 -7.98
N ARG A 41 8.97 16.37 -8.40
CA ARG A 41 9.70 15.95 -9.61
C ARG A 41 10.04 14.46 -9.56
N LEU A 42 10.45 13.96 -8.38
CA LEU A 42 10.87 12.56 -8.22
C LEU A 42 9.72 11.57 -8.35
N ASP A 43 8.51 11.89 -7.92
CA ASP A 43 7.33 11.02 -8.18
C ASP A 43 7.18 10.76 -9.68
N LYS A 44 7.29 11.81 -10.49
CA LYS A 44 7.16 11.74 -11.95
C LYS A 44 8.33 10.96 -12.59
N GLU A 45 9.56 11.27 -12.22
CA GLU A 45 10.78 10.65 -12.78
C GLU A 45 10.89 9.17 -12.40
N VAL A 46 10.57 8.82 -11.15
CA VAL A 46 10.57 7.42 -10.69
C VAL A 46 9.48 6.62 -11.41
N GLN A 47 8.29 7.20 -11.59
CA GLN A 47 7.27 6.53 -12.38
C GLN A 47 7.72 6.31 -13.84
N GLU A 48 8.30 7.31 -14.50
CA GLU A 48 8.83 7.17 -15.86
C GLU A 48 9.90 6.07 -15.93
N LEU A 49 10.81 6.00 -14.95
CA LEU A 49 11.81 4.94 -14.84
C LEU A 49 11.13 3.57 -14.74
N LEU A 50 10.18 3.39 -13.83
CA LEU A 50 9.47 2.12 -13.62
C LEU A 50 8.71 1.69 -14.88
N VAL A 51 7.94 2.60 -15.48
CA VAL A 51 7.13 2.35 -16.68
C VAL A 51 8.00 2.02 -17.88
N SER A 52 9.07 2.79 -18.13
CA SER A 52 9.95 2.57 -19.29
C SER A 52 10.68 1.22 -19.22
N GLU A 53 11.17 0.83 -18.03
CA GLU A 53 11.84 -0.46 -17.83
C GLU A 53 10.86 -1.63 -17.98
N ILE A 54 9.64 -1.51 -17.46
CA ILE A 54 8.60 -2.53 -17.61
C ILE A 54 8.23 -2.70 -19.09
N LEU A 55 7.89 -1.62 -19.79
CA LEU A 55 7.43 -1.68 -21.18
C LEU A 55 8.56 -2.05 -22.15
N SER A 56 9.81 -1.71 -21.84
CA SER A 56 10.96 -2.18 -22.62
C SER A 56 11.10 -3.71 -22.57
N ARG A 57 10.84 -4.32 -21.41
CA ARG A 57 10.97 -5.78 -21.23
C ARG A 57 9.68 -6.55 -21.52
N TYR A 58 8.52 -5.93 -21.29
CA TYR A 58 7.20 -6.52 -21.43
C TYR A 58 6.26 -5.56 -22.18
N PRO A 59 6.46 -5.37 -23.49
CA PRO A 59 5.74 -4.35 -24.27
C PRO A 59 4.23 -4.58 -24.38
N GLU A 60 3.76 -5.81 -24.13
CA GLU A 60 2.34 -6.16 -24.18
C GLU A 60 1.62 -5.96 -22.82
N ASP A 61 2.37 -5.69 -21.73
CA ASP A 61 1.79 -5.50 -20.41
C ASP A 61 1.22 -4.07 -20.30
N LYS A 62 0.16 -3.94 -19.52
CA LYS A 62 -0.51 -2.66 -19.26
C LYS A 62 -0.06 -2.09 -17.91
N ILE A 63 -0.24 -0.79 -17.72
CA ILE A 63 0.14 -0.07 -16.51
C ILE A 63 -1.08 0.62 -15.90
N CYS A 64 -1.21 0.51 -14.58
CA CYS A 64 -2.01 1.37 -13.73
C CYS A 64 -1.04 2.07 -12.75
N ALA A 65 -0.99 3.40 -12.75
CA ALA A 65 -0.01 4.13 -11.95
C ALA A 65 -0.62 5.42 -11.37
N GLU A 66 -0.02 5.91 -10.30
CA GLU A 66 -0.52 7.10 -9.61
C GLU A 66 -0.46 8.35 -10.48
N GLU A 67 0.69 8.61 -11.10
CA GLU A 67 0.89 9.85 -11.83
C GLU A 67 0.37 9.78 -13.28
N GLY A 68 -0.22 10.86 -13.73
CA GLY A 68 -0.72 10.99 -15.11
C GLY A 68 -1.98 10.16 -15.40
N CYS A 69 -2.06 9.59 -16.61
CA CYS A 69 -3.28 9.00 -17.18
C CYS A 69 -3.23 7.47 -17.35
N LEU A 70 -2.26 6.77 -16.74
CA LEU A 70 -2.15 5.31 -16.86
C LEU A 70 -3.15 4.63 -15.91
N ARG A 71 -4.28 4.15 -16.44
CA ARG A 71 -5.42 3.61 -15.67
C ARG A 71 -5.92 2.26 -16.21
N ALA A 72 -4.99 1.33 -16.48
CA ALA A 72 -5.38 -0.01 -16.92
C ALA A 72 -6.14 -0.74 -15.81
N SER A 73 -7.24 -1.42 -16.17
CA SER A 73 -7.99 -2.25 -15.25
C SER A 73 -7.24 -3.54 -14.95
N VAL A 74 -7.09 -3.89 -13.68
CA VAL A 74 -6.46 -5.15 -13.25
C VAL A 74 -7.27 -6.39 -13.67
N GLN A 75 -8.55 -6.22 -14.04
CA GLN A 75 -9.45 -7.30 -14.40
C GLN A 75 -9.14 -7.94 -15.75
N GLU A 76 -8.37 -7.27 -16.64
CA GLU A 76 -8.15 -7.71 -17.99
C GLU A 76 -6.68 -7.69 -18.42
N GLY A 77 -6.17 -8.84 -18.80
CA GLY A 77 -4.81 -9.00 -19.31
C GLY A 77 -3.76 -8.97 -18.22
N LYS A 78 -2.58 -8.47 -18.55
CA LYS A 78 -1.39 -8.39 -17.69
C LYS A 78 -1.18 -6.94 -17.28
N VAL A 79 -1.28 -6.66 -15.99
CA VAL A 79 -1.29 -5.28 -15.50
C VAL A 79 -0.32 -5.12 -14.33
N TRP A 80 0.55 -4.11 -14.44
CA TRP A 80 1.35 -3.62 -13.33
C TRP A 80 0.64 -2.45 -12.67
N VAL A 81 0.55 -2.48 -11.35
CA VAL A 81 0.03 -1.37 -10.55
C VAL A 81 1.18 -0.76 -9.78
N ILE A 82 1.37 0.56 -9.91
CA ILE A 82 2.58 1.25 -9.45
C ILE A 82 2.20 2.49 -8.64
N ASP A 83 2.84 2.64 -7.49
CA ASP A 83 2.95 3.89 -6.76
C ASP A 83 4.45 4.22 -6.64
N PRO A 84 4.92 5.29 -7.28
CA PRO A 84 6.33 5.64 -7.31
C PRO A 84 6.88 6.09 -5.95
N ILE A 85 6.08 6.84 -5.17
CA ILE A 85 6.43 7.32 -3.82
C ILE A 85 5.16 7.42 -2.96
N ASP A 86 4.73 6.28 -2.38
CA ASP A 86 3.68 6.33 -1.35
C ASP A 86 4.20 7.06 -0.12
N GLY A 87 3.43 8.05 0.33
CA GLY A 87 3.82 8.91 1.45
C GLY A 87 4.58 10.16 1.01
N THR A 88 4.22 10.78 -0.11
CA THR A 88 4.86 12.00 -0.64
C THR A 88 4.97 13.13 0.39
N ASN A 89 3.97 13.29 1.29
CA ASN A 89 4.03 14.27 2.37
C ASN A 89 5.18 13.98 3.35
N ASN A 90 5.40 12.71 3.70
CA ASN A 90 6.51 12.28 4.55
C ASN A 90 7.84 12.49 3.83
N PHE A 91 7.88 12.12 2.55
CA PHE A 91 9.05 12.34 1.70
C PHE A 91 9.47 13.81 1.66
N VAL A 92 8.53 14.73 1.43
CA VAL A 92 8.79 16.17 1.38
C VAL A 92 9.18 16.74 2.75
N ALA A 93 8.46 16.32 3.81
CA ALA A 93 8.60 16.96 5.12
C ALA A 93 9.74 16.40 5.98
N GLN A 94 10.03 15.12 5.87
CA GLN A 94 10.95 14.43 6.79
C GLN A 94 11.94 13.49 6.08
N GLN A 95 11.74 13.18 4.79
CA GLN A 95 12.58 12.26 4.00
C GLN A 95 12.70 10.85 4.62
N GLU A 96 11.66 10.43 5.34
CA GLU A 96 11.52 9.11 5.97
C GLU A 96 10.07 8.63 5.82
N ASP A 97 9.83 7.34 6.15
CA ASP A 97 8.51 6.70 6.15
C ASP A 97 7.71 6.88 4.83
N PHE A 98 8.40 6.65 3.71
CA PHE A 98 7.85 6.55 2.36
C PHE A 98 8.37 5.29 1.66
N ALA A 99 7.69 4.85 0.61
CA ALA A 99 8.02 3.60 -0.05
C ALA A 99 7.68 3.62 -1.55
N VAL A 100 8.34 2.77 -2.34
CA VAL A 100 7.91 2.39 -3.69
C VAL A 100 7.00 1.18 -3.59
N MET A 101 5.83 1.21 -4.23
CA MET A 101 4.91 0.08 -4.29
C MET A 101 4.74 -0.44 -5.72
N MET A 102 4.69 -1.75 -5.85
CA MET A 102 4.44 -2.41 -7.13
C MET A 102 3.61 -3.68 -6.94
N ALA A 103 2.63 -3.90 -7.80
CA ALA A 103 1.87 -5.14 -7.86
C ALA A 103 1.71 -5.60 -9.31
N TYR A 104 1.57 -6.90 -9.50
CA TYR A 104 1.34 -7.49 -10.81
C TYR A 104 0.13 -8.40 -10.80
N PHE A 105 -0.76 -8.18 -11.75
CA PHE A 105 -2.01 -8.91 -11.93
C PHE A 105 -2.08 -9.58 -13.31
N GLU A 106 -2.72 -10.74 -13.36
CA GLU A 106 -3.15 -11.37 -14.61
C GLU A 106 -4.64 -11.68 -14.54
N ASN A 107 -5.46 -11.05 -15.40
CA ASN A 107 -6.90 -11.25 -15.48
C ASN A 107 -7.62 -11.18 -14.11
N GLY A 108 -7.37 -10.14 -13.35
CA GLY A 108 -7.95 -9.89 -12.03
C GLY A 108 -7.29 -10.64 -10.88
N GLN A 109 -6.38 -11.58 -11.15
CA GLN A 109 -5.68 -12.34 -10.13
C GLN A 109 -4.32 -11.72 -9.81
N GLY A 110 -4.11 -11.34 -8.55
CA GLY A 110 -2.81 -10.88 -8.07
C GLY A 110 -1.76 -12.00 -8.11
N GLN A 111 -0.63 -11.71 -8.72
CA GLN A 111 0.45 -12.68 -8.90
C GLN A 111 1.58 -12.48 -7.91
N PHE A 112 1.95 -11.23 -7.65
CA PHE A 112 2.90 -10.82 -6.62
C PHE A 112 2.76 -9.32 -6.31
N GLY A 113 3.20 -8.96 -5.10
CA GLY A 113 3.29 -7.57 -4.65
C GLY A 113 4.66 -7.26 -4.05
N LEU A 114 5.03 -5.98 -4.09
CA LEU A 114 6.24 -5.44 -3.47
C LEU A 114 5.94 -4.10 -2.78
N ILE A 115 6.49 -3.94 -1.58
CA ILE A 115 6.55 -2.68 -0.85
C ILE A 115 8.01 -2.48 -0.45
N TYR A 116 8.65 -1.43 -0.95
CA TYR A 116 10.04 -1.13 -0.66
C TYR A 116 10.16 0.14 0.17
N ASP A 117 10.37 0.00 1.50
CA ASP A 117 10.72 1.10 2.39
C ASP A 117 12.13 1.58 2.03
N VAL A 118 12.20 2.71 1.33
CA VAL A 118 13.41 3.15 0.65
C VAL A 118 14.53 3.45 1.63
N VAL A 119 14.21 4.17 2.71
CA VAL A 119 15.23 4.61 3.68
C VAL A 119 15.77 3.46 4.51
N LYS A 120 14.91 2.50 4.88
CA LYS A 120 15.33 1.32 5.65
C LYS A 120 15.96 0.23 4.79
N GLY A 121 15.77 0.28 3.46
CA GLY A 121 16.16 -0.80 2.55
C GLY A 121 15.37 -2.08 2.77
N ASP A 122 14.19 -1.99 3.37
CA ASP A 122 13.32 -3.13 3.70
C ASP A 122 12.37 -3.41 2.53
N CYS A 123 12.53 -4.58 1.89
CA CYS A 123 11.70 -5.02 0.78
C CYS A 123 10.73 -6.12 1.23
N TYR A 124 9.46 -5.79 1.32
CA TYR A 124 8.38 -6.77 1.47
C TYR A 124 7.95 -7.24 0.09
N HIS A 125 8.03 -8.52 -0.18
CA HIS A 125 7.76 -9.06 -1.52
C HIS A 125 7.20 -10.48 -1.47
N GLY A 126 6.44 -10.88 -2.49
CA GLY A 126 5.85 -12.22 -2.59
C GLY A 126 4.37 -12.20 -2.92
N GLY A 127 3.62 -13.17 -2.42
CA GLY A 127 2.20 -13.40 -2.70
C GLY A 127 1.98 -14.24 -3.96
N GLY A 128 0.73 -14.64 -4.20
CA GLY A 128 0.42 -15.60 -5.25
C GLY A 128 1.14 -16.93 -5.05
N ALA A 129 2.01 -17.31 -5.97
CA ALA A 129 2.80 -18.53 -5.88
C ALA A 129 4.13 -18.36 -5.11
N PHE A 130 4.46 -17.14 -4.69
CA PHE A 130 5.74 -16.84 -4.04
C PHE A 130 5.55 -16.67 -2.52
N PRO A 131 6.48 -17.20 -1.69
CA PRO A 131 6.45 -16.94 -0.25
C PRO A 131 6.57 -15.43 0.01
N VAL A 132 5.81 -14.94 1.00
CA VAL A 132 5.91 -13.54 1.42
C VAL A 132 7.09 -13.38 2.36
N CYS A 133 8.02 -12.50 1.97
CA CYS A 133 9.27 -12.26 2.68
C CYS A 133 9.47 -10.78 2.99
N LEU A 134 10.21 -10.51 4.04
CA LEU A 134 10.91 -9.24 4.28
C LEU A 134 12.38 -9.48 3.95
N ASN A 135 12.86 -8.85 2.89
CA ASN A 135 14.17 -9.14 2.31
C ASN A 135 14.27 -10.66 2.01
N ASP A 136 15.21 -11.38 2.60
CA ASP A 136 15.38 -12.81 2.38
C ASP A 136 14.71 -13.69 3.47
N LYS A 137 13.90 -13.09 4.37
CA LYS A 137 13.30 -13.80 5.50
C LYS A 137 11.80 -13.97 5.30
N PRO A 138 11.26 -15.21 5.25
CA PRO A 138 9.83 -15.45 5.20
C PRO A 138 9.11 -14.80 6.40
N LEU A 139 7.98 -14.15 6.13
CA LEU A 139 7.11 -13.61 7.16
C LEU A 139 6.19 -14.70 7.70
N ALA A 140 5.89 -14.60 8.99
CA ALA A 140 4.96 -15.53 9.65
C ALA A 140 3.50 -15.12 9.35
N PRO A 141 2.60 -16.10 9.16
CA PRO A 141 1.16 -15.83 9.11
C PRO A 141 0.66 -15.13 10.39
N PHE A 142 -0.47 -14.45 10.25
CA PHE A 142 -1.14 -13.81 11.38
C PHE A 142 -1.39 -14.81 12.54
N LYS A 143 -1.30 -14.29 13.76
CA LYS A 143 -1.67 -15.02 14.97
C LYS A 143 -2.60 -14.16 15.82
N ALA A 144 -3.81 -14.64 16.05
CA ALA A 144 -4.80 -13.94 16.87
C ALA A 144 -4.35 -13.83 18.33
N LYS A 145 -4.72 -12.72 18.95
CA LYS A 145 -4.63 -12.42 20.37
C LYS A 145 -5.78 -11.47 20.73
N PRO A 146 -6.07 -11.19 22.01
CA PRO A 146 -7.13 -10.26 22.38
C PRO A 146 -6.98 -8.90 21.68
N LEU A 147 -8.09 -8.31 21.22
CA LEU A 147 -8.10 -7.03 20.48
C LEU A 147 -7.34 -5.92 21.21
N GLY A 148 -7.48 -5.85 22.55
CA GLY A 148 -6.79 -4.88 23.40
C GLY A 148 -5.25 -5.00 23.44
N ASP A 149 -4.67 -6.07 22.91
CA ASP A 149 -3.21 -6.28 22.84
C ASP A 149 -2.61 -5.82 21.52
N PHE A 150 -3.43 -5.26 20.62
CA PHE A 150 -2.98 -4.80 19.32
C PHE A 150 -2.89 -3.28 19.20
N LEU A 151 -1.97 -2.84 18.35
CA LEU A 151 -1.96 -1.50 17.79
C LEU A 151 -2.66 -1.50 16.43
N ILE A 152 -3.31 -0.40 16.10
CA ILE A 152 -3.87 -0.16 14.75
C ILE A 152 -3.25 1.08 14.13
N ALA A 153 -3.43 1.25 12.80
CA ALA A 153 -3.18 2.51 12.12
C ALA A 153 -4.48 3.06 11.51
N GLY A 154 -4.53 4.38 11.32
CA GLY A 154 -5.67 5.04 10.73
C GLY A 154 -5.37 6.48 10.29
N ASN A 155 -6.37 7.09 9.65
CA ASN A 155 -6.31 8.48 9.25
C ASN A 155 -6.70 9.39 10.42
N SER A 156 -5.95 10.46 10.66
CA SER A 156 -6.20 11.40 11.77
C SER A 156 -7.57 12.07 11.70
N GLY A 157 -8.00 12.50 10.50
CA GLY A 157 -9.32 13.13 10.31
C GLY A 157 -10.47 12.15 10.58
N MET A 158 -10.35 10.88 10.17
CA MET A 158 -11.33 9.85 10.48
C MET A 158 -11.40 9.55 11.98
N LEU A 159 -10.26 9.58 12.68
CA LEU A 159 -10.19 9.43 14.14
C LEU A 159 -10.88 10.60 14.85
N GLU A 160 -10.58 11.84 14.45
CA GLU A 160 -11.14 13.05 15.03
C GLU A 160 -12.68 13.09 14.91
N THR A 161 -13.20 12.73 13.75
CA THR A 161 -14.64 12.77 13.46
C THR A 161 -15.39 11.48 13.83
N ASN A 162 -14.68 10.45 14.28
CA ASN A 162 -15.19 9.09 14.43
C ASN A 162 -15.85 8.56 13.13
N GLU A 163 -15.26 8.92 11.99
CA GLU A 163 -15.76 8.45 10.71
C GLU A 163 -15.61 6.93 10.61
N TRP A 164 -16.66 6.25 10.15
CA TRP A 164 -16.76 4.80 10.13
C TRP A 164 -16.55 4.10 11.48
N GLY A 165 -16.68 4.79 12.60
CA GLY A 165 -16.47 4.21 13.94
C GLY A 165 -14.98 4.02 14.32
N LEU A 166 -14.06 4.63 13.58
CA LEU A 166 -12.62 4.44 13.80
C LEU A 166 -12.15 4.87 15.20
N ALA A 167 -12.76 5.93 15.78
CA ALA A 167 -12.45 6.32 17.15
C ALA A 167 -13.00 5.31 18.17
N ASP A 168 -14.09 4.60 17.88
CA ASP A 168 -14.61 3.55 18.76
C ASP A 168 -13.69 2.32 18.72
N LEU A 169 -13.26 1.89 17.55
CA LEU A 169 -12.24 0.85 17.41
C LEU A 169 -10.95 1.24 18.14
N SER A 170 -10.55 2.52 18.06
CA SER A 170 -9.33 3.01 18.72
C SER A 170 -9.33 2.87 20.23
N ARG A 171 -10.52 2.88 20.88
CA ARG A 171 -10.69 2.69 22.34
C ARG A 171 -10.65 1.22 22.75
N ALA A 172 -10.89 0.30 21.81
CA ALA A 172 -10.89 -1.14 22.04
C ALA A 172 -9.51 -1.78 21.90
N VAL A 173 -8.54 -1.07 21.35
CA VAL A 173 -7.17 -1.56 21.09
C VAL A 173 -6.15 -0.92 22.03
N LEU A 174 -4.91 -1.43 22.02
CA LEU A 174 -3.81 -0.89 22.81
C LEU A 174 -3.43 0.55 22.45
N GLY A 175 -3.67 0.97 21.20
CA GLY A 175 -3.42 2.33 20.75
C GLY A 175 -3.36 2.46 19.23
N VAL A 176 -3.26 3.71 18.77
CA VAL A 176 -3.29 4.08 17.35
C VAL A 176 -1.96 4.67 16.90
N ARG A 177 -1.63 4.46 15.63
CA ARG A 177 -0.52 5.09 14.92
C ARG A 177 -1.05 5.81 13.67
N VAL A 178 -0.43 6.93 13.34
CA VAL A 178 -0.67 7.68 12.11
C VAL A 178 0.68 7.85 11.43
N TYR A 179 0.92 7.05 10.38
CA TYR A 179 2.22 7.04 9.68
C TYR A 179 2.27 7.97 8.49
N GLY A 180 1.12 8.40 7.95
CA GLY A 180 1.08 9.27 6.76
C GLY A 180 1.44 8.55 5.43
N SER A 181 1.60 7.23 5.46
CA SER A 181 1.94 6.37 4.31
C SER A 181 1.16 5.07 4.43
N ALA A 182 0.51 4.66 3.33
CA ALA A 182 -0.20 3.40 3.24
C ALA A 182 0.79 2.23 3.23
N ALA A 183 1.84 2.33 2.43
CA ALA A 183 2.90 1.34 2.32
C ALA A 183 3.53 1.02 3.67
N ILE A 184 3.92 2.05 4.42
CA ILE A 184 4.53 1.88 5.75
C ILE A 184 3.52 1.25 6.73
N SER A 185 2.25 1.66 6.69
CA SER A 185 1.21 1.05 7.52
C SER A 185 1.02 -0.43 7.19
N PHE A 186 0.96 -0.80 5.91
CA PHE A 186 0.86 -2.19 5.47
C PHE A 186 2.12 -3.00 5.81
N ALA A 187 3.31 -2.45 5.64
CA ALA A 187 4.56 -3.09 6.04
C ALA A 187 4.57 -3.45 7.53
N LYS A 188 4.00 -2.58 8.39
CA LYS A 188 3.84 -2.87 9.82
C LYS A 188 2.80 -3.97 10.09
N ILE A 189 1.71 -4.05 9.31
CA ILE A 189 0.73 -5.14 9.42
C ILE A 189 1.38 -6.47 9.00
N LEU A 190 2.01 -6.51 7.82
CA LEU A 190 2.65 -7.72 7.29
C LEU A 190 3.73 -8.27 8.23
N SER A 191 4.41 -7.39 8.98
CA SER A 191 5.40 -7.77 10.00
C SER A 191 4.82 -8.02 11.40
N GLY A 192 3.47 -8.08 11.54
CA GLY A 192 2.78 -8.39 12.80
C GLY A 192 2.84 -7.29 13.87
N ARG A 193 3.23 -6.06 13.50
CA ARG A 193 3.35 -4.92 14.41
C ARG A 193 2.06 -4.11 14.55
N LEU A 194 1.16 -4.21 13.58
CA LEU A 194 -0.18 -3.63 13.57
C LEU A 194 -1.21 -4.70 13.26
N LEU A 195 -2.43 -4.52 13.75
CA LEU A 195 -3.56 -5.38 13.44
C LEU A 195 -4.21 -5.01 12.12
N THR A 196 -4.49 -3.73 11.94
CA THR A 196 -5.25 -3.19 10.81
C THR A 196 -4.83 -1.76 10.50
N TYR A 197 -5.11 -1.32 9.28
CA TYR A 197 -5.03 0.06 8.83
C TYR A 197 -6.33 0.44 8.15
N VAL A 198 -6.91 1.58 8.52
CA VAL A 198 -8.23 2.05 8.08
C VAL A 198 -8.10 3.46 7.51
N THR A 199 -8.42 3.65 6.22
CA THR A 199 -8.37 4.95 5.55
C THR A 199 -9.02 4.91 4.17
N TYR A 200 -9.04 6.06 3.47
CA TYR A 200 -9.40 6.17 2.06
C TYR A 200 -8.16 6.01 1.18
N LEU A 201 -8.15 5.04 0.28
CA LEU A 201 -7.02 4.71 -0.59
C LEU A 201 -7.40 4.63 -2.06
N GLN A 202 -6.44 4.95 -2.92
CA GLN A 202 -6.45 4.67 -4.34
C GLN A 202 -5.99 3.22 -4.60
N PRO A 203 -6.27 2.65 -5.78
CA PRO A 203 -5.85 1.28 -6.11
C PRO A 203 -4.37 0.99 -5.94
N TRP A 204 -3.49 1.92 -6.32
CA TRP A 204 -2.04 1.75 -6.22
C TRP A 204 -1.53 1.73 -4.79
N ASP A 205 -2.22 2.39 -3.85
CA ASP A 205 -1.86 2.41 -2.43
C ASP A 205 -2.04 1.04 -1.75
N TYR A 206 -2.95 0.16 -2.24
CA TYR A 206 -3.26 -1.11 -1.59
C TYR A 206 -3.08 -2.37 -2.44
N ALA A 207 -2.87 -2.25 -3.75
CA ALA A 207 -2.78 -3.41 -4.64
C ALA A 207 -1.66 -4.38 -4.23
N ALA A 208 -0.47 -3.87 -3.90
CA ALA A 208 0.63 -4.71 -3.43
C ALA A 208 0.32 -5.38 -2.09
N ALA A 209 -0.23 -4.61 -1.14
CA ALA A 209 -0.58 -5.10 0.19
C ALA A 209 -1.68 -6.18 0.13
N SER A 210 -2.66 -6.07 -0.78
CA SER A 210 -3.72 -7.07 -0.93
C SER A 210 -3.15 -8.43 -1.30
N ILE A 211 -2.18 -8.48 -2.22
CA ILE A 211 -1.54 -9.73 -2.65
C ILE A 211 -0.64 -10.30 -1.55
N LEU A 212 0.17 -9.46 -0.92
CA LEU A 212 1.08 -9.87 0.15
C LEU A 212 0.32 -10.39 1.37
N GLY A 213 -0.78 -9.73 1.73
CA GLY A 213 -1.55 -10.06 2.92
C GLY A 213 -2.29 -11.39 2.81
N GLU A 214 -2.78 -11.74 1.64
CA GLU A 214 -3.59 -12.95 1.44
C GLU A 214 -2.87 -14.21 1.91
N SER A 215 -1.59 -14.37 1.56
CA SER A 215 -0.79 -15.53 1.97
C SER A 215 -0.44 -15.54 3.47
N LEU A 216 -0.59 -14.41 4.15
CA LEU A 216 -0.34 -14.26 5.60
C LEU A 216 -1.62 -14.28 6.44
N GLY A 217 -2.79 -14.55 5.81
CA GLY A 217 -4.08 -14.60 6.50
C GLY A 217 -4.76 -13.25 6.68
N TYR A 218 -4.40 -12.25 5.87
CA TYR A 218 -5.07 -10.94 5.83
C TYR A 218 -5.87 -10.78 4.54
N ARG A 219 -6.79 -9.82 4.57
CA ARG A 219 -7.53 -9.36 3.40
C ARG A 219 -7.65 -7.84 3.41
N VAL A 220 -7.54 -7.22 2.24
CA VAL A 220 -7.98 -5.84 2.04
C VAL A 220 -9.46 -5.88 1.64
N VAL A 221 -10.28 -5.15 2.41
CA VAL A 221 -11.73 -5.03 2.18
C VAL A 221 -12.14 -3.56 2.24
N THR A 222 -13.24 -3.22 1.60
CA THR A 222 -13.92 -1.93 1.85
C THR A 222 -14.44 -1.90 3.29
N LEU A 223 -14.77 -0.72 3.81
CA LEU A 223 -15.35 -0.64 5.15
C LEU A 223 -16.75 -1.26 5.23
N SER A 224 -17.43 -1.49 4.09
CA SER A 224 -18.65 -2.32 4.02
C SER A 224 -18.37 -3.83 4.03
N GLY A 225 -17.10 -4.25 3.99
CA GLY A 225 -16.71 -5.67 4.03
C GLY A 225 -16.56 -6.33 2.65
N GLU A 226 -16.73 -5.60 1.58
CA GLU A 226 -16.64 -6.09 0.20
C GLU A 226 -15.20 -6.07 -0.34
N THR A 227 -14.93 -6.81 -1.41
CA THR A 227 -13.67 -6.70 -2.15
C THR A 227 -13.60 -5.34 -2.85
N PRO A 228 -12.50 -4.57 -2.73
CA PRO A 228 -12.33 -3.30 -3.42
C PRO A 228 -12.37 -3.47 -4.95
N ASP A 229 -12.81 -2.42 -5.66
CA ASP A 229 -12.96 -2.44 -7.13
C ASP A 229 -11.65 -2.32 -7.92
N PHE A 230 -10.56 -1.91 -7.27
CA PHE A 230 -9.26 -1.62 -7.88
C PHE A 230 -9.30 -0.57 -9.00
N GLN A 231 -10.30 0.33 -8.97
CA GLN A 231 -10.49 1.37 -9.98
C GLN A 231 -10.64 2.76 -9.38
N THR A 232 -11.33 2.85 -8.24
CA THR A 232 -11.67 4.13 -7.62
C THR A 232 -11.07 4.25 -6.22
N ARG A 233 -11.00 5.49 -5.73
CA ARG A 233 -10.63 5.75 -4.35
C ARG A 233 -11.76 5.29 -3.43
N GLN A 234 -11.46 4.38 -2.52
CA GLN A 234 -12.44 3.76 -1.61
C GLN A 234 -11.98 3.82 -0.15
N PRO A 235 -12.93 3.85 0.81
CA PRO A 235 -12.63 3.58 2.20
C PRO A 235 -12.34 2.09 2.36
N VAL A 236 -11.11 1.76 2.75
CA VAL A 236 -10.64 0.37 2.87
C VAL A 236 -9.95 0.11 4.20
N MET A 237 -9.90 -1.16 4.56
CA MET A 237 -9.06 -1.66 5.66
C MET A 237 -8.37 -2.96 5.25
N MET A 238 -7.18 -3.19 5.78
CA MET A 238 -6.53 -4.50 5.77
C MET A 238 -6.76 -5.17 7.11
N VAL A 239 -7.39 -6.32 7.12
CA VAL A 239 -7.76 -7.03 8.35
C VAL A 239 -7.31 -8.48 8.30
N PRO A 240 -6.95 -9.10 9.44
CA PRO A 240 -6.80 -10.55 9.53
C PRO A 240 -8.16 -11.23 9.34
N LEU A 241 -8.20 -12.29 8.55
CA LEU A 241 -9.44 -13.06 8.31
C LEU A 241 -10.05 -13.59 9.61
N GLU A 242 -9.21 -14.05 10.55
CA GLU A 242 -9.65 -14.60 11.84
C GLU A 242 -10.32 -13.56 12.76
N MET A 243 -10.04 -12.26 12.58
CA MET A 243 -10.57 -11.17 13.40
C MET A 243 -11.48 -10.21 12.63
N GLN A 244 -11.80 -10.54 11.37
CA GLN A 244 -12.56 -9.64 10.50
C GLN A 244 -13.93 -9.29 11.11
N GLU A 245 -14.68 -10.26 11.61
CA GLU A 245 -16.02 -10.03 12.19
C GLU A 245 -15.92 -9.14 13.46
N GLU A 246 -14.94 -9.40 14.33
CA GLU A 246 -14.72 -8.60 15.54
C GLU A 246 -14.38 -7.15 15.18
N ILE A 247 -13.44 -6.92 14.26
CA ILE A 247 -13.05 -5.58 13.82
C ILE A 247 -14.23 -4.90 13.10
N GLN A 248 -14.92 -5.63 12.23
CA GLN A 248 -16.07 -5.13 11.48
C GLN A 248 -17.21 -4.66 12.40
N SER A 249 -17.36 -5.23 13.60
CA SER A 249 -18.38 -4.82 14.56
C SER A 249 -18.21 -3.39 15.08
N TYR A 250 -17.01 -2.82 14.96
CA TYR A 250 -16.72 -1.42 15.26
C TYR A 250 -16.87 -0.49 14.05
N ILE A 251 -16.96 -1.05 12.83
CA ILE A 251 -17.01 -0.29 11.59
C ILE A 251 -18.46 -0.08 11.19
N TYR A 252 -18.91 1.16 11.11
CA TYR A 252 -20.28 1.50 10.74
C TYR A 252 -20.35 2.88 10.07
N GLU A 253 -21.20 3.00 9.09
CA GLU A 253 -21.47 4.27 8.45
C GLU A 253 -22.28 5.18 9.41
N ARG A 254 -21.67 6.29 9.82
CA ARG A 254 -22.36 7.28 10.65
C ARG A 254 -23.33 8.05 9.76
N LYS A 255 -24.63 7.90 9.95
CA LYS A 255 -25.60 8.79 9.30
C LYS A 255 -25.31 10.22 9.75
N ARG A 256 -24.93 11.07 8.80
CA ARG A 256 -24.77 12.50 9.07
C ARG A 256 -26.15 13.02 9.54
N THR A 257 -26.25 13.36 10.81
CA THR A 257 -27.40 14.07 11.39
C THR A 257 -27.30 15.56 11.04
#